data_310ebed8b7655f1edfd67ee5cd297578
#
_entry.id   310ebed8b7655f1edfd67ee5cd297578
#
_cell.length_a   1.000
_cell.length_b   1.000
_cell.length_c   1.000
_cell.angle_alpha   90.00
_cell.angle_beta   90.00
_cell.angle_gamma   90.00
#
_symmetry.space_group_name_H-M   'P 1'
#
loop_
_entity.id
_entity.type
_entity.pdbx_description
1 polymer ?
#
loop_
_entity_poly.entity_id
_entity_poly.type
_entity_poly.pdbx_seq_one_letter_code
_entity_poly.pdbx_strand_id
1 'polypeptide(L)'
;FDPAVKLRYTQRVFREKTAEAAARELTQMGVECLGESGVEADANIIALFSEALAETRISEYRIALGSARVLRDLVSCCQMDAGWENAVYRAFHTSNFVALDNLTKTAEGNQAAISALAQLPMLRGQKEALGEIRALLAPLGCSEGVDELEALYDLLVERGLGEVVLIDFTVMSSFDYYTGIVFEAYEPGLGSPIGGGGRYDNLVAAYGGTKVPAAG
;
A
#
# COMPACT_ATOMS: atom_id res chain seq x y z
N PHE A 1 6.69 4.97 23.23
CA PHE A 1 6.39 3.57 23.55
C PHE A 1 7.69 2.80 23.67
N ASP A 2 7.94 2.21 24.82
CA ASP A 2 8.99 1.23 25.05
C ASP A 2 8.47 0.29 26.13
N PRO A 3 8.21 -0.96 25.85
CA PRO A 3 8.45 -1.74 24.63
C PRO A 3 7.34 -1.56 23.55
N ALA A 4 7.60 -2.12 22.35
CA ALA A 4 6.62 -2.20 21.29
C ALA A 4 5.33 -2.92 21.73
N VAL A 5 4.19 -2.37 21.35
CA VAL A 5 2.89 -2.95 21.69
C VAL A 5 2.38 -3.76 20.50
N LYS A 6 2.14 -5.05 20.73
CA LYS A 6 1.55 -5.95 19.73
C LYS A 6 0.12 -6.31 20.15
N LEU A 7 -0.83 -5.96 19.31
CA LEU A 7 -2.26 -6.20 19.54
C LEU A 7 -2.77 -7.22 18.54
N ARG A 8 -3.74 -8.01 18.96
CA ARG A 8 -4.55 -8.85 18.06
C ARG A 8 -6.02 -8.66 18.39
N TYR A 9 -6.87 -8.77 17.39
CA TYR A 9 -8.31 -8.71 17.59
C TYR A 9 -9.05 -9.69 16.68
N THR A 10 -10.24 -10.07 17.13
CA THR A 10 -11.25 -10.74 16.31
C THR A 10 -12.57 -10.07 16.64
N GLN A 11 -13.13 -9.33 15.69
CA GLN A 11 -14.30 -8.49 15.91
C GLN A 11 -15.29 -8.60 14.76
N ARG A 12 -16.58 -8.40 15.08
CA ARG A 12 -17.58 -8.15 14.05
C ARG A 12 -17.46 -6.72 13.57
N VAL A 13 -17.32 -6.55 12.26
CA VAL A 13 -17.25 -5.25 11.61
C VAL A 13 -18.41 -5.08 10.64
N PHE A 14 -18.85 -3.85 10.49
CA PHE A 14 -19.93 -3.49 9.58
C PHE A 14 -19.37 -2.65 8.45
N ARG A 15 -19.61 -3.08 7.21
CA ARG A 15 -19.17 -2.38 5.99
C ARG A 15 -20.38 -1.86 5.25
N GLU A 16 -20.20 -0.75 4.54
CA GLU A 16 -21.19 -0.29 3.60
C GLU A 16 -21.37 -1.35 2.50
N LYS A 17 -22.63 -1.60 2.12
CA LYS A 17 -22.90 -2.60 1.09
C LYS A 17 -22.48 -2.05 -0.27
N THR A 18 -21.43 -2.60 -0.83
CA THR A 18 -21.04 -2.39 -2.22
C THR A 18 -21.61 -3.50 -3.11
N ALA A 19 -21.54 -3.33 -4.43
CA ALA A 19 -21.98 -4.39 -5.36
C ALA A 19 -21.17 -5.69 -5.20
N GLU A 20 -19.96 -5.58 -4.64
CA GLU A 20 -19.00 -6.69 -4.46
C GLU A 20 -19.11 -7.35 -3.09
N ALA A 21 -19.59 -6.64 -2.07
CA ALA A 21 -19.70 -7.17 -0.72
C ALA A 21 -21.02 -7.92 -0.50
N ALA A 22 -20.95 -9.23 -0.36
CA ALA A 22 -22.11 -10.09 -0.14
C ALA A 22 -22.80 -9.87 1.23
N ALA A 23 -22.07 -9.42 2.24
CA ALA A 23 -22.57 -9.22 3.60
C ALA A 23 -22.15 -7.86 4.17
N ARG A 24 -23.06 -7.23 4.94
CA ARG A 24 -22.75 -6.00 5.68
C ARG A 24 -22.00 -6.25 6.98
N GLU A 25 -22.16 -7.41 7.57
CA GLU A 25 -21.51 -7.85 8.80
C GLU A 25 -20.51 -8.94 8.47
N LEU A 26 -19.27 -8.74 8.87
CA LEU A 26 -18.16 -9.68 8.69
C LEU A 26 -17.46 -9.88 10.03
N THR A 27 -16.84 -11.02 10.23
CA THR A 27 -15.84 -11.21 11.28
C THR A 27 -14.47 -10.86 10.69
N GLN A 28 -13.83 -9.85 11.26
CA GLN A 28 -12.49 -9.42 10.89
C GLN A 28 -11.50 -9.85 11.98
N MET A 29 -10.40 -10.44 11.57
CA MET A 29 -9.22 -10.67 12.42
C MET A 29 -8.13 -9.72 11.99
N GLY A 30 -7.35 -9.23 12.93
CA GLY A 30 -6.21 -8.36 12.63
C GLY A 30 -5.16 -8.35 13.73
N VAL A 31 -3.99 -7.87 13.35
CA VAL A 31 -2.85 -7.62 14.23
C VAL A 31 -2.33 -6.22 13.99
N GLU A 32 -1.87 -5.59 15.06
CA GLU A 32 -1.30 -4.25 15.04
C GLU A 32 0.02 -4.25 15.81
N CYS A 33 1.04 -3.66 15.25
CA CYS A 33 2.35 -3.47 15.89
C CYS A 33 2.62 -1.97 16.01
N LEU A 34 2.67 -1.47 17.25
CA LEU A 34 2.95 -0.07 17.55
C LEU A 34 4.31 0.04 18.23
N GLY A 35 5.14 1.01 17.81
CA GLY A 35 6.46 1.25 18.38
C GLY A 35 7.62 0.61 17.59
N GLU A 36 7.35 -0.23 16.60
CA GLU A 36 8.36 -0.79 15.72
C GLU A 36 8.36 -0.07 14.35
N SER A 37 9.54 0.40 13.92
CA SER A 37 9.73 1.07 12.64
C SER A 37 10.60 0.24 11.70
N GLY A 38 10.56 0.64 10.41
CA GLY A 38 11.45 0.11 9.38
C GLY A 38 10.95 -1.17 8.74
N VAL A 39 11.72 -1.59 7.74
CA VAL A 39 11.39 -2.66 6.80
C VAL A 39 11.19 -4.02 7.49
N GLU A 40 11.96 -4.30 8.55
CA GLU A 40 11.81 -5.53 9.34
C GLU A 40 10.43 -5.64 10.01
N ALA A 41 9.94 -4.54 10.59
CA ALA A 41 8.62 -4.52 11.22
C ALA A 41 7.51 -4.73 10.17
N ASP A 42 7.63 -4.11 9.00
CA ASP A 42 6.70 -4.29 7.89
C ASP A 42 6.71 -5.73 7.37
N ALA A 43 7.89 -6.31 7.18
CA ALA A 43 8.03 -7.70 6.76
C ALA A 43 7.46 -8.70 7.77
N ASN A 44 7.57 -8.41 9.09
CA ASN A 44 6.98 -9.23 10.14
C ASN A 44 5.45 -9.26 10.04
N ILE A 45 4.80 -8.11 9.78
CA ILE A 45 3.35 -8.03 9.61
C ILE A 45 2.90 -8.80 8.37
N ILE A 46 3.58 -8.62 7.24
CA ILE A 46 3.24 -9.31 5.99
C ILE A 46 3.46 -10.82 6.09
N ALA A 47 4.56 -11.25 6.72
CA ALA A 47 4.82 -12.67 6.95
C ALA A 47 3.75 -13.31 7.84
N LEU A 48 3.38 -12.66 8.95
CA LEU A 48 2.32 -13.12 9.83
C LEU A 48 0.96 -13.17 9.11
N PHE A 49 0.66 -12.19 8.26
CA PHE A 49 -0.53 -12.20 7.43
C PHE A 49 -0.53 -13.38 6.45
N SER A 50 0.60 -13.63 5.79
CA SER A 50 0.78 -14.79 4.89
C SER A 50 0.62 -16.13 5.63
N GLU A 51 1.21 -16.28 6.83
CA GLU A 51 1.04 -17.45 7.68
C GLU A 51 -0.43 -17.65 8.06
N ALA A 52 -1.13 -16.59 8.45
CA ALA A 52 -2.55 -16.65 8.77
C ALA A 52 -3.42 -17.09 7.57
N LEU A 53 -3.09 -16.63 6.36
CA LEU A 53 -3.77 -17.09 5.14
C LEU A 53 -3.48 -18.57 4.86
N ALA A 54 -2.26 -19.03 5.05
CA ALA A 54 -1.87 -20.43 4.84
C ALA A 54 -2.63 -21.40 5.79
N GLU A 55 -2.99 -20.95 7.00
CA GLU A 55 -3.81 -21.73 7.95
C GLU A 55 -5.31 -21.78 7.57
N THR A 56 -5.73 -21.01 6.58
CA THR A 56 -7.08 -21.06 6.04
C THR A 56 -7.22 -22.16 4.97
N ARG A 57 -8.39 -22.32 4.40
CA ARG A 57 -8.62 -23.23 3.27
C ARG A 57 -8.33 -22.59 1.90
N ILE A 58 -7.73 -21.39 1.90
CA ILE A 58 -7.35 -20.69 0.68
C ILE A 58 -6.09 -21.36 0.15
N SER A 59 -6.20 -22.01 -1.00
CA SER A 59 -5.09 -22.77 -1.59
C SER A 59 -4.15 -21.92 -2.42
N GLU A 60 -4.64 -20.81 -2.95
CA GLU A 60 -3.88 -19.90 -3.80
C GLU A 60 -4.20 -18.45 -3.43
N TYR A 61 -3.17 -17.65 -3.23
CA TYR A 61 -3.31 -16.20 -3.03
C TYR A 61 -2.10 -15.46 -3.57
N ARG A 62 -2.26 -14.16 -3.77
CA ARG A 62 -1.18 -13.22 -4.07
C ARG A 62 -1.28 -12.04 -3.13
N ILE A 63 -0.14 -11.54 -2.69
CA ILE A 63 -0.02 -10.32 -1.87
C ILE A 63 0.56 -9.24 -2.76
N ALA A 64 -0.27 -8.26 -3.10
CA ALA A 64 0.13 -7.09 -3.84
C ALA A 64 0.69 -6.04 -2.87
N LEU A 65 1.86 -5.48 -3.18
CA LEU A 65 2.55 -4.44 -2.40
C LEU A 65 2.57 -3.13 -3.16
N GLY A 66 2.15 -2.08 -2.51
CA GLY A 66 2.32 -0.69 -2.93
C GLY A 66 3.05 0.14 -1.89
N SER A 67 3.30 1.40 -2.19
CA SER A 67 3.90 2.35 -1.25
C SER A 67 3.24 3.72 -1.35
N ALA A 68 2.56 4.13 -0.27
CA ALA A 68 2.00 5.47 -0.13
C ALA A 68 3.10 6.54 -0.13
N ARG A 69 4.32 6.19 0.31
CA ARG A 69 5.47 7.09 0.25
C ARG A 69 5.87 7.38 -1.18
N VAL A 70 6.05 6.34 -2.01
CA VAL A 70 6.38 6.50 -3.44
C VAL A 70 5.36 7.39 -4.14
N LEU A 71 4.07 7.17 -3.91
CA LEU A 71 3.02 7.99 -4.50
C LEU A 71 3.11 9.45 -4.06
N ARG A 72 3.28 9.72 -2.75
CA ARG A 72 3.40 11.09 -2.23
C ARG A 72 4.63 11.82 -2.76
N ASP A 73 5.78 11.15 -2.76
CA ASP A 73 7.04 11.73 -3.25
C ASP A 73 6.90 12.10 -4.73
N LEU A 74 6.31 11.22 -5.52
CA LEU A 74 6.07 11.46 -6.94
C LEU A 74 5.07 12.60 -7.18
N VAL A 75 3.96 12.63 -6.45
CA VAL A 75 2.96 13.71 -6.52
C VAL A 75 3.59 15.06 -6.17
N SER A 76 4.41 15.11 -5.11
CA SER A 76 5.15 16.33 -4.73
C SER A 76 6.09 16.80 -5.84
N CYS A 77 6.76 15.85 -6.54
CA CYS A 77 7.63 16.18 -7.67
C CYS A 77 6.89 16.75 -8.88
N CYS A 78 5.57 16.57 -8.98
CA CYS A 78 4.74 17.15 -10.06
C CYS A 78 4.61 18.67 -9.96
N GLN A 79 4.86 19.28 -8.78
CA GLN A 79 4.80 20.73 -8.53
C GLN A 79 3.46 21.36 -8.91
N MET A 80 2.38 20.71 -8.52
CA MET A 80 1.01 21.15 -8.73
C MET A 80 0.40 21.72 -7.44
N ASP A 81 -0.78 22.33 -7.54
CA ASP A 81 -1.50 22.82 -6.37
C ASP A 81 -2.15 21.67 -5.55
N ALA A 82 -2.50 21.96 -4.30
CA ALA A 82 -3.11 20.99 -3.39
C ALA A 82 -4.46 20.44 -3.89
N GLY A 83 -5.18 21.17 -4.71
CA GLY A 83 -6.46 20.72 -5.31
C GLY A 83 -6.21 19.57 -6.29
N TRP A 84 -5.21 19.73 -7.15
CA TRP A 84 -4.79 18.71 -8.09
C TRP A 84 -4.20 17.48 -7.35
N GLU A 85 -3.31 17.68 -6.37
CA GLU A 85 -2.74 16.60 -5.56
C GLU A 85 -3.84 15.75 -4.90
N ASN A 86 -4.82 16.40 -4.26
CA ASN A 86 -5.97 15.71 -3.66
C ASN A 86 -6.82 14.95 -4.69
N ALA A 87 -6.95 15.47 -5.91
CA ALA A 87 -7.66 14.78 -6.98
C ALA A 87 -6.89 13.52 -7.44
N VAL A 88 -5.55 13.58 -7.49
CA VAL A 88 -4.70 12.41 -7.77
C VAL A 88 -4.84 11.35 -6.68
N TYR A 89 -4.72 11.71 -5.40
CA TYR A 89 -4.91 10.75 -4.30
C TYR A 89 -6.29 10.11 -4.36
N ARG A 90 -7.34 10.90 -4.61
CA ARG A 90 -8.70 10.36 -4.78
C ARG A 90 -8.81 9.39 -5.95
N ALA A 91 -8.13 9.67 -7.07
CA ALA A 91 -8.13 8.77 -8.23
C ALA A 91 -7.50 7.41 -7.88
N PHE A 92 -6.39 7.39 -7.12
CA PHE A 92 -5.80 6.16 -6.61
C PHE A 92 -6.72 5.44 -5.63
N HIS A 93 -7.27 6.14 -4.61
CA HIS A 93 -8.14 5.55 -3.60
C HIS A 93 -9.43 4.96 -4.17
N THR A 94 -9.93 5.50 -5.26
CA THR A 94 -11.13 4.99 -5.93
C THR A 94 -10.81 4.10 -7.13
N SER A 95 -9.54 3.78 -7.35
CA SER A 95 -9.05 3.05 -8.53
C SER A 95 -9.56 3.65 -9.86
N ASN A 96 -9.77 4.98 -9.89
CA ASN A 96 -10.27 5.69 -11.06
C ASN A 96 -9.12 6.20 -11.94
N PHE A 97 -8.47 5.27 -12.66
CA PHE A 97 -7.32 5.59 -13.50
C PHE A 97 -7.68 6.36 -14.77
N VAL A 98 -8.96 6.39 -15.15
CA VAL A 98 -9.45 7.30 -16.21
C VAL A 98 -9.40 8.76 -15.72
N ALA A 99 -9.78 9.02 -14.48
CA ALA A 99 -9.65 10.34 -13.88
C ALA A 99 -8.17 10.75 -13.74
N LEU A 100 -7.30 9.82 -13.34
CA LEU A 100 -5.85 10.06 -13.27
C LEU A 100 -5.28 10.44 -14.64
N ASP A 101 -5.62 9.72 -15.70
CA ASP A 101 -5.17 9.99 -17.06
C ASP A 101 -5.63 11.39 -17.53
N ASN A 102 -6.86 11.80 -17.22
CA ASN A 102 -7.34 13.14 -17.52
C ASN A 102 -6.60 14.23 -16.74
N LEU A 103 -6.32 14.01 -15.43
CA LEU A 103 -5.56 14.93 -14.59
C LEU A 103 -4.14 15.13 -15.11
N THR A 104 -3.47 14.05 -15.49
CA THR A 104 -2.08 14.10 -15.98
C THR A 104 -1.96 14.72 -17.37
N LYS A 105 -2.93 14.52 -18.27
CA LYS A 105 -2.95 15.12 -19.61
C LYS A 105 -3.10 16.63 -19.61
N THR A 106 -3.74 17.19 -18.60
CA THR A 106 -4.04 18.63 -18.51
C THR A 106 -3.12 19.39 -17.55
N ALA A 107 -2.20 18.67 -16.88
CA ALA A 107 -1.30 19.26 -15.89
C ALA A 107 -0.15 20.01 -16.55
N GLU A 108 0.18 21.21 -16.03
CA GLU A 108 1.24 22.09 -16.53
C GLU A 108 2.49 22.12 -15.63
N GLY A 109 2.57 21.24 -14.63
CA GLY A 109 3.71 21.16 -13.71
C GLY A 109 4.95 20.47 -14.31
N ASN A 110 5.71 19.77 -13.46
CA ASN A 110 6.90 19.02 -13.89
C ASN A 110 6.49 17.84 -14.79
N GLN A 111 6.69 17.98 -16.09
CA GLN A 111 6.24 17.00 -17.09
C GLN A 111 6.87 15.63 -16.94
N ALA A 112 8.12 15.53 -16.45
CA ALA A 112 8.76 14.25 -16.19
C ALA A 112 8.07 13.50 -15.03
N ALA A 113 7.75 14.20 -13.94
CA ALA A 113 7.04 13.64 -12.80
C ALA A 113 5.59 13.27 -13.15
N ILE A 114 4.89 14.11 -13.91
CA ILE A 114 3.52 13.87 -14.38
C ILE A 114 3.48 12.63 -15.28
N SER A 115 4.45 12.48 -16.19
CA SER A 115 4.56 11.29 -17.04
C SER A 115 4.84 10.01 -16.24
N ALA A 116 5.70 10.08 -15.22
CA ALA A 116 5.96 8.97 -14.31
C ALA A 116 4.71 8.59 -13.50
N LEU A 117 3.97 9.58 -13.00
CA LEU A 117 2.71 9.38 -12.27
C LEU A 117 1.64 8.67 -13.12
N ALA A 118 1.51 9.05 -14.40
CA ALA A 118 0.59 8.40 -15.33
C ALA A 118 0.92 6.93 -15.59
N GLN A 119 2.21 6.56 -15.51
CA GLN A 119 2.68 5.19 -15.72
C GLN A 119 2.60 4.31 -14.47
N LEU A 120 2.64 4.90 -13.28
CA LEU A 120 2.73 4.18 -12.01
C LEU A 120 1.69 3.05 -11.84
N PRO A 121 0.40 3.22 -12.18
CA PRO A 121 -0.59 2.13 -12.06
C PRO A 121 -0.38 0.96 -13.03
N MET A 122 0.44 1.14 -14.05
CA MET A 122 0.72 0.11 -15.05
C MET A 122 1.93 -0.76 -14.69
N LEU A 123 2.74 -0.29 -13.72
CA LEU A 123 3.92 -1.01 -13.25
C LEU A 123 3.51 -2.09 -12.26
N ARG A 124 3.58 -3.32 -12.72
CA ARG A 124 3.16 -4.50 -11.98
C ARG A 124 4.10 -5.67 -12.27
N GLY A 125 4.45 -6.41 -11.23
CA GLY A 125 5.27 -7.60 -11.39
C GLY A 125 6.06 -7.91 -10.13
N GLN A 126 7.13 -8.65 -10.29
CA GLN A 126 8.07 -8.97 -9.22
C GLN A 126 9.24 -7.95 -9.22
N LYS A 127 10.46 -8.40 -9.10
CA LYS A 127 11.65 -7.53 -8.99
C LYS A 127 11.85 -6.60 -10.21
N GLU A 128 11.39 -7.02 -11.37
CA GLU A 128 11.47 -6.23 -12.61
C GLU A 128 10.70 -4.90 -12.49
N ALA A 129 9.52 -4.95 -11.89
CA ALA A 129 8.70 -3.74 -11.67
C ALA A 129 9.42 -2.71 -10.78
N LEU A 130 10.19 -3.15 -9.78
CA LEU A 130 11.00 -2.25 -8.93
C LEU A 130 12.09 -1.53 -9.75
N GLY A 131 12.74 -2.24 -10.68
CA GLY A 131 13.72 -1.65 -11.60
C GLY A 131 13.10 -0.58 -12.50
N GLU A 132 11.91 -0.83 -13.04
CA GLU A 132 11.18 0.13 -13.88
C GLU A 132 10.76 1.37 -13.08
N ILE A 133 10.22 1.20 -11.87
CA ILE A 133 9.86 2.30 -10.96
C ILE A 133 11.09 3.13 -10.62
N ARG A 134 12.20 2.49 -10.27
CA ARG A 134 13.46 3.16 -9.96
C ARG A 134 13.94 4.00 -11.16
N ALA A 135 13.90 3.45 -12.37
CA ALA A 135 14.27 4.17 -13.57
C ALA A 135 13.40 5.41 -13.84
N LEU A 136 12.10 5.36 -13.52
CA LEU A 136 11.19 6.49 -13.63
C LEU A 136 11.47 7.58 -12.57
N LEU A 137 11.83 7.20 -11.35
CA LEU A 137 11.96 8.12 -10.22
C LEU A 137 13.38 8.68 -10.06
N ALA A 138 14.41 7.99 -10.55
CA ALA A 138 15.81 8.41 -10.43
C ALA A 138 16.07 9.83 -10.99
N PRO A 139 15.55 10.23 -12.18
CA PRO A 139 15.73 11.57 -12.71
C PRO A 139 15.07 12.68 -11.87
N LEU A 140 14.11 12.31 -11.01
CA LEU A 140 13.33 13.21 -10.16
C LEU A 140 13.97 13.40 -8.78
N GLY A 141 14.99 12.59 -8.42
CA GLY A 141 15.64 12.64 -7.11
C GLY A 141 14.76 12.16 -5.95
N CYS A 142 13.74 11.34 -6.21
CA CYS A 142 12.77 10.83 -5.22
C CYS A 142 12.77 9.28 -5.16
N SER A 143 13.92 8.66 -4.88
CA SER A 143 14.07 7.21 -4.88
C SER A 143 13.92 6.55 -3.50
N GLU A 144 13.90 7.30 -2.40
CA GLU A 144 13.89 6.73 -1.05
C GLU A 144 12.73 5.76 -0.79
N GLY A 145 11.52 6.09 -1.26
CA GLY A 145 10.37 5.21 -1.12
C GLY A 145 10.51 3.90 -1.91
N VAL A 146 11.22 3.93 -3.04
CA VAL A 146 11.52 2.72 -3.83
C VAL A 146 12.61 1.89 -3.14
N ASP A 147 13.62 2.54 -2.53
CA ASP A 147 14.67 1.84 -1.78
C ASP A 147 14.07 1.05 -0.61
N GLU A 148 13.12 1.64 0.12
CA GLU A 148 12.40 0.96 1.19
C GLU A 148 11.55 -0.20 0.66
N LEU A 149 10.83 0.00 -0.44
CA LEU A 149 9.99 -1.04 -1.03
C LEU A 149 10.83 -2.21 -1.58
N GLU A 150 12.00 -1.94 -2.18
CA GLU A 150 12.93 -2.96 -2.66
C GLU A 150 13.52 -3.76 -1.50
N ALA A 151 13.96 -3.08 -0.44
CA ALA A 151 14.47 -3.74 0.76
C ALA A 151 13.41 -4.64 1.41
N LEU A 152 12.14 -4.19 1.45
CA LEU A 152 11.03 -5.00 1.92
C LEU A 152 10.79 -6.22 1.03
N TYR A 153 10.76 -6.02 -0.28
CA TYR A 153 10.56 -7.12 -1.23
C TYR A 153 11.66 -8.18 -1.10
N ASP A 154 12.93 -7.76 -1.08
CA ASP A 154 14.06 -8.67 -0.94
C ASP A 154 14.01 -9.46 0.39
N LEU A 155 13.65 -8.81 1.50
CA LEU A 155 13.46 -9.47 2.79
C LEU A 155 12.30 -10.49 2.78
N LEU A 156 11.20 -10.19 2.09
CA LEU A 156 10.08 -11.13 1.93
C LEU A 156 10.48 -12.33 1.05
N VAL A 157 11.30 -12.12 0.03
CA VAL A 157 11.87 -13.21 -0.79
C VAL A 157 12.78 -14.11 0.07
N GLU A 158 13.65 -13.54 0.89
CA GLU A 158 14.51 -14.28 1.83
C GLU A 158 13.69 -15.14 2.82
N ARG A 159 12.49 -14.67 3.19
CA ARG A 159 11.52 -15.40 4.04
C ARG A 159 10.69 -16.44 3.28
N GLY A 160 10.94 -16.65 1.99
CA GLY A 160 10.25 -17.64 1.18
C GLY A 160 8.92 -17.18 0.60
N LEU A 161 8.61 -15.87 0.63
CA LEU A 161 7.36 -15.32 0.13
C LEU A 161 7.43 -14.80 -1.32
N GLY A 162 8.57 -14.97 -2.01
CA GLY A 162 8.80 -14.44 -3.35
C GLY A 162 7.78 -14.89 -4.41
N GLU A 163 7.24 -16.11 -4.27
CA GLU A 163 6.24 -16.62 -5.22
C GLU A 163 4.84 -16.01 -5.03
N VAL A 164 4.53 -15.52 -3.82
CA VAL A 164 3.20 -14.99 -3.51
C VAL A 164 3.14 -13.47 -3.51
N VAL A 165 4.30 -12.79 -3.43
CA VAL A 165 4.39 -11.33 -3.35
C VAL A 165 4.61 -10.73 -4.75
N LEU A 166 3.90 -9.66 -5.04
CA LEU A 166 4.09 -8.87 -6.27
C LEU A 166 3.98 -7.37 -5.96
N ILE A 167 4.62 -6.55 -6.78
CA ILE A 167 4.51 -5.09 -6.74
C ILE A 167 3.29 -4.69 -7.57
N ASP A 168 2.40 -3.88 -6.99
CA ASP A 168 1.23 -3.33 -7.68
C ASP A 168 0.77 -2.03 -7.01
N PHE A 169 0.92 -0.90 -7.69
CA PHE A 169 0.50 0.40 -7.17
C PHE A 169 -1.00 0.67 -7.26
N THR A 170 -1.79 -0.27 -7.80
CA THR A 170 -3.25 -0.14 -7.83
C THR A 170 -3.92 -0.47 -6.49
N VAL A 171 -3.18 -1.11 -5.55
CA VAL A 171 -3.67 -1.49 -4.21
C VAL A 171 -3.73 -0.34 -3.19
N MET A 172 -3.62 0.91 -3.65
CA MET A 172 -3.64 2.10 -2.79
C MET A 172 -5.05 2.51 -2.35
N SER A 173 -6.02 1.57 -2.39
CA SER A 173 -7.43 1.90 -2.48
C SER A 173 -8.15 2.20 -1.17
N SER A 174 -7.64 1.87 0.02
CA SER A 174 -8.63 1.84 1.10
C SER A 174 -8.46 2.84 2.24
N PHE A 175 -7.27 3.44 2.48
CA PHE A 175 -7.12 4.29 3.66
C PHE A 175 -6.11 5.42 3.47
N ASP A 176 -6.60 6.65 3.59
CA ASP A 176 -5.81 7.89 3.50
C ASP A 176 -4.72 8.03 4.58
N TYR A 177 -4.73 7.17 5.60
CA TYR A 177 -3.83 7.26 6.74
C TYR A 177 -2.49 6.51 6.56
N TYR A 178 -2.33 5.69 5.53
CA TYR A 178 -1.08 4.97 5.31
C TYR A 178 0.08 5.91 5.00
N THR A 179 1.22 5.66 5.67
CA THR A 179 2.41 6.50 5.58
C THR A 179 3.58 5.83 4.85
N GLY A 180 3.53 4.54 4.67
CA GLY A 180 4.58 3.72 4.08
C GLY A 180 4.02 2.67 3.13
N ILE A 181 4.39 1.41 3.38
CA ILE A 181 3.89 0.28 2.58
C ILE A 181 2.38 0.12 2.75
N VAL A 182 1.76 -0.40 1.69
CA VAL A 182 0.38 -0.88 1.67
C VAL A 182 0.38 -2.26 1.02
N PHE A 183 -0.42 -3.18 1.53
CA PHE A 183 -0.53 -4.51 0.94
C PHE A 183 -1.96 -5.01 0.99
N GLU A 184 -2.33 -5.79 -0.02
CA GLU A 184 -3.63 -6.48 -0.11
C GLU A 184 -3.43 -7.90 -0.64
N ALA A 185 -4.17 -8.87 -0.08
CA ALA A 185 -4.16 -10.24 -0.57
C ALA A 185 -5.40 -10.53 -1.40
N TYR A 186 -5.18 -11.24 -2.50
CA TYR A 186 -6.21 -11.65 -3.45
C TYR A 186 -6.17 -13.16 -3.68
N GLU A 187 -7.33 -13.77 -3.75
CA GLU A 187 -7.52 -15.14 -4.22
C GLU A 187 -8.05 -15.12 -5.66
N PRO A 188 -7.51 -15.95 -6.58
CA PRO A 188 -8.08 -16.10 -7.90
C PRO A 188 -9.56 -16.52 -7.82
N GLY A 189 -10.43 -15.75 -8.46
CA GLY A 189 -11.88 -16.00 -8.45
C GLY A 189 -12.70 -15.20 -7.43
N LEU A 190 -12.07 -14.51 -6.48
CA LEU A 190 -12.73 -13.48 -5.67
C LEU A 190 -12.57 -12.11 -6.35
N GLY A 191 -13.66 -11.36 -6.44
CA GLY A 191 -13.68 -10.01 -7.03
C GLY A 191 -13.18 -8.90 -6.09
N SER A 192 -12.78 -9.25 -4.84
CA SER A 192 -12.35 -8.32 -3.81
C SER A 192 -11.18 -8.91 -3.02
N PRO A 193 -10.34 -8.06 -2.38
CA PRO A 193 -9.26 -8.54 -1.53
C PRO A 193 -9.79 -9.35 -0.35
N ILE A 194 -9.04 -10.37 0.07
CA ILE A 194 -9.29 -11.18 1.26
C ILE A 194 -9.04 -10.35 2.52
N GLY A 195 -8.02 -9.52 2.48
CA GLY A 195 -7.58 -8.65 3.55
C GLY A 195 -6.39 -7.83 3.11
N GLY A 196 -5.93 -6.96 3.97
CA GLY A 196 -4.79 -6.10 3.69
C GLY A 196 -4.41 -5.25 4.88
N GLY A 197 -3.36 -4.47 4.70
CA GLY A 197 -2.83 -3.62 5.74
C GLY A 197 -1.77 -2.67 5.22
N GLY A 198 -1.00 -2.09 6.14
CA GLY A 198 0.09 -1.19 5.80
C GLY A 198 0.68 -0.48 7.00
N ARG A 199 1.58 0.47 6.74
CA ARG A 199 2.21 1.33 7.75
C ARG A 199 1.45 2.65 7.89
N TYR A 200 1.14 3.05 9.14
CA TYR A 200 0.30 4.21 9.47
C TYR A 200 0.82 5.02 10.67
N ASP A 201 2.05 5.48 10.62
CA ASP A 201 2.79 6.14 11.71
C ASP A 201 2.13 7.39 12.29
N ASN A 202 1.20 8.02 11.56
CA ASN A 202 0.54 9.25 11.98
C ASN A 202 -0.83 9.01 12.63
N LEU A 203 -1.37 7.79 12.59
CA LEU A 203 -2.75 7.52 12.99
C LEU A 203 -2.97 7.78 14.49
N VAL A 204 -2.06 7.32 15.35
CA VAL A 204 -2.16 7.51 16.81
C VAL A 204 -2.16 9.00 17.17
N ALA A 205 -1.34 9.80 16.48
CA ALA A 205 -1.29 11.23 16.69
C ALA A 205 -2.57 11.94 16.23
N ALA A 206 -3.22 11.48 15.18
CA ALA A 206 -4.50 12.02 14.70
C ALA A 206 -5.64 11.85 15.72
N TYR A 207 -5.54 10.87 16.61
CA TYR A 207 -6.49 10.62 17.69
C TYR A 207 -6.01 11.17 19.06
N GLY A 208 -5.10 12.13 19.07
CA GLY A 208 -4.66 12.84 20.29
C GLY A 208 -3.51 12.18 21.05
N GLY A 209 -2.92 11.12 20.51
CA GLY A 209 -1.68 10.52 21.02
C GLY A 209 -0.42 11.21 20.50
N THR A 210 0.73 10.63 20.81
CA THR A 210 2.01 10.99 20.19
C THR A 210 2.19 10.26 18.87
N LYS A 211 3.04 10.77 17.99
CA LYS A 211 3.42 10.05 16.78
C LYS A 211 4.17 8.75 17.17
N VAL A 212 3.68 7.62 16.68
CA VAL A 212 4.21 6.28 16.99
C VAL A 212 4.30 5.49 15.69
N PRO A 213 5.46 4.89 15.35
CA PRO A 213 5.55 3.97 14.24
C PRO A 213 4.53 2.85 14.41
N ALA A 214 3.75 2.57 13.39
CA ALA A 214 2.69 1.57 13.46
C ALA A 214 2.46 0.88 12.11
N ALA A 215 2.25 -0.44 12.16
CA ALA A 215 1.88 -1.27 11.02
C ALA A 215 0.94 -2.40 11.45
N GLY A 216 -0.01 -2.74 10.58
CA GLY A 216 -0.97 -3.80 10.86
C GLY A 216 -1.80 -4.16 9.65
#